data_d47d408dc20b2582319c977dee139748
#
_entry.id   d47d408dc20b2582319c977dee139748
#
_cell.length_a   1.000
_cell.length_b   1.000
_cell.length_c   1.000
_cell.angle_alpha   90.00
_cell.angle_beta   90.00
_cell.angle_gamma   90.00
#
_symmetry.space_group_name_H-M   'P 1'
#
loop_
_entity.id
_entity.type
_entity.pdbx_description
1 polymer ?
#
loop_
_entity_poly.entity_id
_entity_poly.type
_entity_poly.pdbx_seq_one_letter_code
_entity_poly.pdbx_strand_id
1 'polypeptide(L)'
;LRSKQAINKLIDKLEGDRIGIVIFAGESYTQLPITSDYSAAKMILSNINTKSINTQGTNIAKAIQQSVKSFNFENEYNKSIIIITDGEDHEEGAITEANKAAEKGVFIHTLAIGSENGGPIPLSKGRGYKKDREGNTIVTKPNFVFLSELALAGNGININANNSDLGLTTLFNEISKIEKKEISSLIFTDYTHRFQLFLFISLFFFMLNLIISEKQNPSLKKWFL
;
A
#
# COMPACT_ATOMS: atom_id res chain seq x y z
N LEU A 1 -10.34 -7.64 -18.74
CA LEU A 1 -10.05 -9.00 -18.22
C LEU A 1 -8.68 -9.06 -17.53
N ARG A 2 -7.60 -8.54 -18.14
CA ARG A 2 -6.24 -8.55 -17.58
C ARG A 2 -6.12 -7.86 -16.23
N SER A 3 -6.73 -6.68 -16.05
CA SER A 3 -6.74 -5.95 -14.79
C SER A 3 -7.33 -6.76 -13.63
N LYS A 4 -8.45 -7.44 -13.85
CA LYS A 4 -9.06 -8.32 -12.83
C LYS A 4 -8.17 -9.50 -12.47
N GLN A 5 -7.50 -10.10 -13.46
CA GLN A 5 -6.55 -11.18 -13.21
C GLN A 5 -5.35 -10.69 -12.38
N ALA A 6 -4.84 -9.50 -12.70
CA ALA A 6 -3.76 -8.87 -11.93
C ALA A 6 -4.17 -8.64 -10.48
N ILE A 7 -5.37 -8.07 -10.24
CA ILE A 7 -5.88 -7.81 -8.89
C ILE A 7 -6.12 -9.13 -8.14
N ASN A 8 -6.70 -10.17 -8.77
CA ASN A 8 -6.87 -11.47 -8.13
C ASN A 8 -5.54 -12.07 -7.67
N LYS A 9 -4.51 -12.05 -8.53
CA LYS A 9 -3.17 -12.52 -8.18
C LYS A 9 -2.54 -11.70 -7.05
N LEU A 10 -2.81 -10.39 -6.98
CA LEU A 10 -2.38 -9.55 -5.89
C LEU A 10 -3.07 -9.98 -4.58
N ILE A 11 -4.40 -10.16 -4.60
CA ILE A 11 -5.18 -10.61 -3.44
C ILE A 11 -4.67 -11.98 -2.94
N ASP A 12 -4.30 -12.89 -3.85
CA ASP A 12 -3.77 -14.21 -3.49
C ASP A 12 -2.43 -14.16 -2.75
N LYS A 13 -1.70 -13.05 -2.85
CA LYS A 13 -0.39 -12.85 -2.20
C LYS A 13 -0.47 -12.08 -0.88
N LEU A 14 -1.63 -11.50 -0.55
CA LEU A 14 -1.81 -10.77 0.71
C LEU A 14 -1.86 -11.75 1.89
N GLU A 15 -1.07 -11.46 2.93
CA GLU A 15 -0.99 -12.26 4.16
C GLU A 15 -1.13 -11.33 5.37
N GLY A 16 -2.37 -11.20 5.89
CA GLY A 16 -2.65 -10.33 7.04
C GLY A 16 -2.94 -8.87 6.70
N ASP A 17 -2.82 -8.49 5.44
CA ASP A 17 -3.11 -7.15 4.95
C ASP A 17 -4.62 -6.88 4.85
N ARG A 18 -4.96 -5.61 4.67
CA ARG A 18 -6.34 -5.21 4.37
C ARG A 18 -6.42 -4.63 2.97
N ILE A 19 -7.52 -4.89 2.29
CA ILE A 19 -7.76 -4.44 0.93
C ILE A 19 -9.06 -3.66 0.83
N GLY A 20 -9.05 -2.55 0.10
CA GLY A 20 -10.22 -1.84 -0.38
C GLY A 20 -10.19 -1.76 -1.91
N ILE A 21 -11.34 -1.58 -2.53
CA ILE A 21 -11.45 -1.43 -3.99
C ILE A 21 -12.19 -0.14 -4.31
N VAL A 22 -11.51 0.73 -5.03
CA VAL A 22 -12.08 1.95 -5.62
C VAL A 22 -12.09 1.79 -7.13
N ILE A 23 -13.23 2.03 -7.74
CA ILE A 23 -13.35 2.11 -9.20
C ILE A 23 -13.44 3.58 -9.61
N PHE A 24 -12.86 3.90 -10.75
CA PHE A 24 -12.87 5.27 -11.26
C PHE A 24 -13.01 5.33 -12.78
N ALA A 25 -13.58 6.44 -13.22
CA ALA A 25 -13.67 6.93 -14.60
C ALA A 25 -13.69 8.47 -14.52
N GLY A 26 -14.67 9.17 -15.07
CA GLY A 26 -14.87 10.61 -14.79
C GLY A 26 -15.22 10.90 -13.31
N GLU A 27 -15.74 9.90 -12.58
CA GLU A 27 -16.00 9.90 -11.14
C GLU A 27 -15.36 8.69 -10.49
N SER A 28 -15.27 8.68 -9.14
CA SER A 28 -14.70 7.58 -8.36
C SER A 28 -15.60 7.11 -7.25
N TYR A 29 -15.69 5.80 -7.03
CA TYR A 29 -16.56 5.17 -6.05
C TYR A 29 -15.86 4.03 -5.31
N THR A 30 -16.02 3.98 -4.00
CA THR A 30 -15.60 2.84 -3.20
C THR A 30 -16.55 1.68 -3.41
N GLN A 31 -16.08 0.59 -4.03
CA GLN A 31 -16.85 -0.64 -4.24
C GLN A 31 -16.70 -1.61 -3.09
N LEU A 32 -15.52 -1.63 -2.47
CA LEU A 32 -15.24 -2.40 -1.28
C LEU A 32 -14.54 -1.49 -0.26
N PRO A 33 -15.13 -1.21 0.89
CA PRO A 33 -14.43 -0.62 2.02
C PRO A 33 -13.25 -1.51 2.46
N ILE A 34 -12.27 -0.92 3.13
CA ILE A 34 -11.07 -1.64 3.57
C ILE A 34 -11.46 -2.78 4.53
N THR A 35 -11.10 -4.01 4.16
CA THR A 35 -11.42 -5.24 4.86
C THR A 35 -10.28 -6.26 4.79
N SER A 36 -10.26 -7.22 5.70
CA SER A 36 -9.42 -8.43 5.64
C SER A 36 -10.11 -9.62 4.98
N ASP A 37 -11.37 -9.47 4.54
CA ASP A 37 -12.10 -10.53 3.85
C ASP A 37 -11.73 -10.58 2.35
N TYR A 38 -10.75 -11.41 2.03
CA TYR A 38 -10.28 -11.60 0.66
C TYR A 38 -11.31 -12.30 -0.22
N SER A 39 -12.21 -13.10 0.35
CA SER A 39 -13.29 -13.76 -0.38
C SER A 39 -14.31 -12.73 -0.87
N ALA A 40 -14.71 -11.81 0.02
CA ALA A 40 -15.55 -10.68 -0.36
C ALA A 40 -14.89 -9.80 -1.41
N ALA A 41 -13.57 -9.55 -1.30
CA ALA A 41 -12.83 -8.78 -2.29
C ALA A 41 -12.87 -9.41 -3.68
N LYS A 42 -12.62 -10.72 -3.79
CA LYS A 42 -12.69 -11.47 -5.05
C LYS A 42 -14.11 -11.49 -5.63
N MET A 43 -15.12 -11.66 -4.79
CA MET A 43 -16.52 -11.66 -5.20
C MET A 43 -16.92 -10.28 -5.78
N ILE A 44 -16.59 -9.19 -5.10
CA ILE A 44 -16.88 -7.84 -5.57
C ILE A 44 -16.11 -7.55 -6.87
N LEU A 45 -14.82 -7.89 -6.92
CA LEU A 45 -14.01 -7.73 -8.12
C LEU A 45 -14.60 -8.46 -9.33
N SER A 46 -15.17 -9.65 -9.15
CA SER A 46 -15.80 -10.41 -10.24
C SER A 46 -16.99 -9.67 -10.85
N ASN A 47 -17.75 -8.93 -10.04
CA ASN A 47 -18.95 -8.20 -10.44
C ASN A 47 -18.67 -6.82 -11.08
N ILE A 48 -17.49 -6.24 -10.83
CA ILE A 48 -17.10 -4.95 -11.46
C ILE A 48 -17.06 -5.12 -12.97
N ASN A 49 -17.63 -4.18 -13.70
CA ASN A 49 -17.60 -4.14 -15.16
C ASN A 49 -17.55 -2.69 -15.67
N THR A 50 -17.34 -2.51 -16.96
CA THR A 50 -17.23 -1.18 -17.59
C THR A 50 -18.53 -0.34 -17.53
N LYS A 51 -19.65 -0.93 -17.12
CA LYS A 51 -20.91 -0.22 -16.89
C LYS A 51 -21.12 0.17 -15.41
N SER A 52 -20.19 -0.20 -14.53
CA SER A 52 -20.29 0.11 -13.09
C SER A 52 -20.18 1.60 -12.81
N ILE A 53 -19.65 2.40 -13.75
CA ILE A 53 -19.61 3.87 -13.69
C ILE A 53 -20.26 4.41 -14.96
N ASN A 54 -21.22 5.33 -14.79
CA ASN A 54 -21.96 5.94 -15.90
C ASN A 54 -21.19 7.12 -16.52
N THR A 55 -20.39 7.83 -15.71
CA THR A 55 -19.63 9.01 -16.12
C THR A 55 -18.38 8.57 -16.86
N GLN A 56 -18.28 8.90 -18.15
CA GLN A 56 -17.10 8.62 -18.95
C GLN A 56 -15.96 9.60 -18.60
N GLY A 57 -14.74 9.22 -18.94
CA GLY A 57 -13.51 9.96 -18.66
C GLY A 57 -12.57 9.17 -17.79
N THR A 58 -11.43 9.76 -17.45
CA THR A 58 -10.45 9.22 -16.53
C THR A 58 -10.01 10.36 -15.62
N ASN A 59 -10.33 10.29 -14.32
CA ASN A 59 -9.97 11.28 -13.33
C ASN A 59 -9.22 10.57 -12.19
N ILE A 60 -7.90 10.52 -12.34
CA ILE A 60 -7.02 9.87 -11.37
C ILE A 60 -6.94 10.67 -10.06
N ALA A 61 -7.03 12.00 -10.12
CA ALA A 61 -7.04 12.85 -8.93
C ALA A 61 -8.20 12.47 -7.99
N LYS A 62 -9.42 12.33 -8.52
CA LYS A 62 -10.59 11.88 -7.71
C LYS A 62 -10.40 10.47 -7.16
N ALA A 63 -9.78 9.57 -7.94
CA ALA A 63 -9.50 8.21 -7.48
C ALA A 63 -8.56 8.20 -6.27
N ILE A 64 -7.49 9.02 -6.30
CA ILE A 64 -6.57 9.19 -5.19
C ILE A 64 -7.29 9.78 -3.98
N GLN A 65 -8.05 10.87 -4.16
CA GLN A 65 -8.81 11.48 -3.07
C GLN A 65 -9.79 10.50 -2.40
N GLN A 66 -10.52 9.72 -3.20
CA GLN A 66 -11.47 8.73 -2.70
C GLN A 66 -10.76 7.60 -1.94
N SER A 67 -9.60 7.16 -2.43
CA SER A 67 -8.80 6.15 -1.78
C SER A 67 -8.23 6.64 -0.45
N VAL A 68 -7.68 7.86 -0.42
CA VAL A 68 -7.16 8.48 0.82
C VAL A 68 -8.26 8.64 1.87
N LYS A 69 -9.49 9.01 1.48
CA LYS A 69 -10.64 9.09 2.40
C LYS A 69 -11.03 7.74 3.01
N SER A 70 -10.69 6.64 2.36
CA SER A 70 -11.02 5.30 2.84
C SER A 70 -10.07 4.80 3.93
N PHE A 71 -8.90 5.44 4.11
CA PHE A 71 -7.93 5.05 5.13
C PHE A 71 -8.27 5.61 6.51
N ASN A 72 -8.02 4.81 7.54
CA ASN A 72 -7.95 5.29 8.92
C ASN A 72 -6.51 5.68 9.26
N PHE A 73 -6.29 6.95 9.59
CA PHE A 73 -4.97 7.50 9.94
C PHE A 73 -4.64 7.43 11.44
N GLU A 74 -5.56 6.94 12.27
CA GLU A 74 -5.30 6.74 13.71
C GLU A 74 -4.46 5.49 13.98
N ASN A 75 -4.37 4.59 13.01
CA ASN A 75 -3.55 3.38 13.12
C ASN A 75 -2.19 3.56 12.44
N GLU A 76 -1.19 2.82 12.93
CA GLU A 76 0.21 2.86 12.47
C GLU A 76 0.46 1.97 11.23
N TYR A 77 -0.59 1.41 10.61
CA TYR A 77 -0.41 0.57 9.41
C TYR A 77 0.01 1.40 8.22
N ASN A 78 0.95 0.88 7.46
CA ASN A 78 1.34 1.44 6.18
C ASN A 78 0.17 1.46 5.20
N LYS A 79 0.07 2.51 4.43
CA LYS A 79 -1.02 2.77 3.52
C LYS A 79 -0.49 2.90 2.10
N SER A 80 -0.99 2.05 1.21
CA SER A 80 -0.59 2.06 -0.19
C SER A 80 -1.79 2.08 -1.11
N ILE A 81 -1.71 2.86 -2.17
CA ILE A 81 -2.67 2.91 -3.27
C ILE A 81 -1.98 2.32 -4.50
N ILE A 82 -2.62 1.34 -5.14
CA ILE A 82 -2.16 0.78 -6.39
C ILE A 82 -3.14 1.22 -7.48
N ILE A 83 -2.69 2.13 -8.35
CA ILE A 83 -3.48 2.63 -9.47
C ILE A 83 -3.23 1.75 -10.68
N ILE A 84 -4.29 1.09 -11.15
CA ILE A 84 -4.24 0.18 -12.31
C ILE A 84 -4.95 0.86 -13.47
N THR A 85 -4.20 1.30 -14.45
CA THR A 85 -4.70 2.11 -15.56
C THR A 85 -3.84 1.91 -16.82
N ASP A 86 -4.35 2.37 -17.95
CA ASP A 86 -3.59 2.52 -19.18
C ASP A 86 -2.87 3.87 -19.27
N GLY A 87 -2.99 4.70 -18.24
CA GLY A 87 -2.28 5.98 -18.13
C GLY A 87 -2.89 7.12 -18.91
N GLU A 88 -4.07 6.94 -19.51
CA GLU A 88 -4.84 8.07 -20.02
C GLU A 88 -5.44 8.82 -18.81
N ASP A 89 -5.04 10.06 -18.62
CA ASP A 89 -5.67 10.99 -17.67
C ASP A 89 -6.15 12.21 -18.47
N HIS A 90 -7.42 12.50 -18.32
CA HIS A 90 -8.08 13.59 -19.06
C HIS A 90 -8.32 14.82 -18.18
N GLU A 91 -7.90 14.75 -16.91
CA GLU A 91 -8.15 15.79 -15.92
C GLU A 91 -6.82 16.18 -15.25
N GLU A 92 -6.69 17.46 -14.92
CA GLU A 92 -5.51 17.96 -14.22
C GLU A 92 -5.56 17.65 -12.71
N GLY A 93 -4.39 17.62 -12.05
CA GLY A 93 -4.28 17.58 -10.59
C GLY A 93 -3.91 16.23 -10.00
N ALA A 94 -3.74 15.16 -10.78
CA ALA A 94 -3.38 13.84 -10.26
C ALA A 94 -2.04 13.86 -9.50
N ILE A 95 -1.01 14.54 -10.04
CA ILE A 95 0.31 14.67 -9.39
C ILE A 95 0.19 15.48 -8.08
N THR A 96 -0.63 16.54 -8.08
CA THR A 96 -0.87 17.34 -6.87
C THR A 96 -1.51 16.52 -5.76
N GLU A 97 -2.51 15.70 -6.09
CA GLU A 97 -3.15 14.82 -5.12
C GLU A 97 -2.23 13.67 -4.67
N ALA A 98 -1.33 13.20 -5.54
CA ALA A 98 -0.30 12.23 -5.17
C ALA A 98 0.68 12.80 -4.13
N ASN A 99 1.17 14.03 -4.34
CA ASN A 99 2.01 14.70 -3.35
C ASN A 99 1.30 14.87 -2.00
N LYS A 100 0.04 15.31 -2.00
CA LYS A 100 -0.76 15.44 -0.77
C LYS A 100 -0.98 14.09 -0.05
N ALA A 101 -1.10 13.01 -0.81
CA ALA A 101 -1.22 11.67 -0.25
C ALA A 101 0.11 11.21 0.38
N ALA A 102 1.23 11.49 -0.29
CA ALA A 102 2.57 11.21 0.21
C ALA A 102 2.89 11.99 1.50
N GLU A 103 2.47 13.25 1.61
CA GLU A 103 2.58 14.06 2.84
C GLU A 103 1.82 13.42 4.02
N LYS A 104 0.79 12.62 3.75
CA LYS A 104 0.02 11.86 4.75
C LYS A 104 0.59 10.46 5.01
N GLY A 105 1.73 10.11 4.44
CA GLY A 105 2.33 8.79 4.57
C GLY A 105 1.65 7.70 3.73
N VAL A 106 0.96 8.08 2.64
CA VAL A 106 0.34 7.12 1.71
C VAL A 106 1.23 6.95 0.49
N PHE A 107 1.65 5.72 0.21
CA PHE A 107 2.42 5.39 -0.98
C PHE A 107 1.50 5.19 -2.19
N ILE A 108 1.89 5.70 -3.36
CA ILE A 108 1.14 5.51 -4.60
C ILE A 108 1.98 4.76 -5.61
N HIS A 109 1.55 3.56 -5.94
CA HIS A 109 2.15 2.73 -6.98
C HIS A 109 1.27 2.76 -8.22
N THR A 110 1.88 2.71 -9.39
CA THR A 110 1.14 2.64 -10.65
C THR A 110 1.45 1.34 -11.37
N LEU A 111 0.40 0.67 -11.83
CA LEU A 111 0.48 -0.52 -12.66
C LEU A 111 -0.11 -0.18 -14.03
N ALA A 112 0.77 0.06 -14.98
CA ALA A 112 0.38 0.36 -16.36
C ALA A 112 -0.04 -0.92 -17.07
N ILE A 113 -1.28 -0.96 -17.56
CA ILE A 113 -1.81 -2.07 -18.34
C ILE A 113 -2.08 -1.61 -19.78
N GLY A 114 -1.25 -2.06 -20.70
CA GLY A 114 -1.39 -1.75 -22.12
C GLY A 114 -0.18 -2.21 -22.90
N SER A 115 -0.29 -2.17 -24.22
CA SER A 115 0.84 -2.42 -25.10
C SER A 115 1.59 -1.12 -25.37
N GLU A 116 2.92 -1.14 -25.33
CA GLU A 116 3.76 0.03 -25.67
C GLU A 116 3.45 0.59 -27.06
N ASN A 117 3.08 -0.29 -27.98
CA ASN A 117 2.69 0.10 -29.34
C ASN A 117 1.27 0.67 -29.43
N GLY A 118 0.55 0.71 -28.31
CA GLY A 118 -0.86 1.05 -28.27
C GLY A 118 -1.75 -0.05 -28.81
N GLY A 119 -3.05 0.21 -28.82
CA GLY A 119 -4.04 -0.72 -29.37
C GLY A 119 -5.32 -0.01 -29.80
N PRO A 120 -6.01 -0.53 -30.80
CA PRO A 120 -7.28 0.03 -31.22
C PRO A 120 -8.36 -0.31 -30.20
N ILE A 121 -9.25 0.65 -29.89
CA ILE A 121 -10.37 0.47 -28.95
C ILE A 121 -11.44 -0.40 -29.61
N PRO A 122 -11.73 -1.61 -29.09
CA PRO A 122 -12.78 -2.47 -29.69
C PRO A 122 -14.18 -1.93 -29.35
N LEU A 123 -15.09 -2.03 -30.30
CA LEU A 123 -16.51 -1.76 -30.07
C LEU A 123 -17.17 -2.89 -29.27
N SER A 124 -18.13 -2.52 -28.41
CA SER A 124 -18.77 -3.41 -27.41
C SER A 124 -19.47 -4.66 -27.93
N LYS A 125 -19.56 -4.87 -29.24
CA LYS A 125 -20.18 -6.04 -29.87
C LYS A 125 -19.25 -6.81 -30.83
N GLY A 126 -17.94 -6.62 -30.72
CA GLY A 126 -16.95 -7.38 -31.53
C GLY A 126 -16.97 -7.06 -33.02
N ARG A 127 -17.63 -6.02 -33.44
CA ARG A 127 -17.72 -5.61 -34.84
C ARG A 127 -16.93 -4.35 -35.14
N GLY A 128 -15.58 -4.44 -35.07
CA GLY A 128 -14.69 -3.35 -35.45
C GLY A 128 -14.14 -2.54 -34.29
N TYR A 129 -13.53 -1.41 -34.62
CA TYR A 129 -12.83 -0.53 -33.67
C TYR A 129 -13.47 0.85 -33.66
N LYS A 130 -13.32 1.58 -32.55
CA LYS A 130 -13.79 2.95 -32.42
C LYS A 130 -13.04 3.84 -33.40
N LYS A 131 -13.79 4.69 -34.09
CA LYS A 131 -13.26 5.62 -35.10
C LYS A 131 -13.44 7.05 -34.65
N ASP A 132 -12.52 7.92 -35.08
CA ASP A 132 -12.64 9.35 -34.93
C ASP A 132 -13.68 9.97 -35.89
N ARG A 133 -13.82 11.28 -35.89
CA ARG A 133 -14.74 12.01 -36.77
C ARG A 133 -14.34 11.91 -38.26
N GLU A 134 -13.09 11.56 -38.53
CA GLU A 134 -12.49 11.49 -39.85
C GLU A 134 -12.50 10.03 -40.38
N GLY A 135 -12.97 9.07 -39.57
CA GLY A 135 -13.10 7.66 -39.93
C GLY A 135 -11.84 6.81 -39.65
N ASN A 136 -10.80 7.37 -39.05
CA ASN A 136 -9.59 6.65 -38.66
C ASN A 136 -9.81 5.87 -37.36
N THR A 137 -9.16 4.71 -37.23
CA THR A 137 -9.23 3.92 -36.00
C THR A 137 -8.49 4.65 -34.87
N ILE A 138 -9.18 4.88 -33.78
CA ILE A 138 -8.56 5.47 -32.58
C ILE A 138 -7.66 4.41 -31.94
N VAL A 139 -6.36 4.73 -31.86
CA VAL A 139 -5.34 3.94 -31.14
C VAL A 139 -4.96 4.66 -29.88
N THR A 140 -5.19 4.03 -28.73
CA THR A 140 -4.77 4.55 -27.44
C THR A 140 -3.40 3.99 -27.09
N LYS A 141 -2.52 4.84 -26.53
CA LYS A 141 -1.19 4.44 -26.05
C LYS A 141 -1.08 4.78 -24.57
N PRO A 142 -0.57 3.86 -23.74
CA PRO A 142 -0.32 4.14 -22.35
C PRO A 142 0.68 5.30 -22.18
N ASN A 143 0.36 6.23 -21.29
CA ASN A 143 1.27 7.31 -20.93
C ASN A 143 2.18 6.88 -19.78
N PHE A 144 3.21 6.10 -20.10
CA PHE A 144 4.16 5.59 -19.09
C PHE A 144 4.94 6.67 -18.39
N VAL A 145 5.21 7.80 -19.06
CA VAL A 145 5.94 8.94 -18.47
C VAL A 145 5.10 9.53 -17.34
N PHE A 146 3.85 9.85 -17.62
CA PHE A 146 2.91 10.37 -16.63
C PHE A 146 2.73 9.41 -15.44
N LEU A 147 2.58 8.10 -15.68
CA LEU A 147 2.45 7.12 -14.61
C LEU A 147 3.71 6.99 -13.76
N SER A 148 4.88 7.16 -14.36
CA SER A 148 6.14 7.20 -13.63
C SER A 148 6.25 8.44 -12.74
N GLU A 149 5.88 9.61 -13.26
CA GLU A 149 5.85 10.86 -12.51
C GLU A 149 4.85 10.80 -11.36
N LEU A 150 3.67 10.23 -11.60
CA LEU A 150 2.62 10.03 -10.59
C LEU A 150 3.08 9.12 -9.45
N ALA A 151 3.72 7.99 -9.78
CA ALA A 151 4.27 7.08 -8.78
C ALA A 151 5.40 7.74 -7.98
N LEU A 152 6.26 8.50 -8.64
CA LEU A 152 7.35 9.23 -7.99
C LEU A 152 6.80 10.29 -7.01
N ALA A 153 5.78 11.05 -7.42
CA ALA A 153 5.11 12.03 -6.58
C ALA A 153 4.45 11.40 -5.35
N GLY A 154 3.99 10.14 -5.47
CA GLY A 154 3.42 9.35 -4.39
C GLY A 154 4.44 8.49 -3.61
N ASN A 155 5.75 8.74 -3.72
CA ASN A 155 6.82 7.94 -3.08
C ASN A 155 6.75 6.43 -3.39
N GLY A 156 6.14 6.07 -4.51
CA GLY A 156 5.96 4.68 -4.92
C GLY A 156 6.76 4.33 -6.18
N ILE A 157 6.34 3.25 -6.83
CA ILE A 157 6.98 2.73 -8.04
C ILE A 157 5.98 2.57 -9.17
N ASN A 158 6.46 2.74 -10.41
CA ASN A 158 5.71 2.44 -11.61
C ASN A 158 6.12 1.09 -12.18
N ILE A 159 5.15 0.25 -12.51
CA ILE A 159 5.37 -1.06 -13.11
C ILE A 159 4.55 -1.21 -14.38
N ASN A 160 5.21 -1.69 -15.42
CA ASN A 160 4.58 -2.01 -16.69
C ASN A 160 4.17 -3.49 -16.72
N ALA A 161 2.87 -3.75 -16.80
CA ALA A 161 2.30 -5.10 -16.83
C ALA A 161 2.32 -5.72 -18.25
N ASN A 162 3.40 -5.52 -18.99
CA ASN A 162 3.50 -6.04 -20.38
C ASN A 162 3.62 -7.57 -20.43
N ASN A 163 4.16 -8.19 -19.37
CA ASN A 163 4.24 -9.64 -19.21
C ASN A 163 3.77 -10.03 -17.82
N SER A 164 2.57 -10.42 -17.75
CA SER A 164 1.61 -10.76 -16.73
C SER A 164 2.07 -11.20 -15.32
N ASP A 165 3.22 -11.77 -15.08
CA ASP A 165 3.59 -12.32 -13.77
C ASP A 165 4.76 -11.60 -13.10
N LEU A 166 5.74 -11.14 -13.86
CA LEU A 166 6.94 -10.49 -13.31
C LEU A 166 6.65 -9.11 -12.69
N GLY A 167 5.74 -8.33 -13.29
CA GLY A 167 5.42 -6.99 -12.80
C GLY A 167 4.74 -7.01 -11.43
N LEU A 168 3.76 -7.86 -11.22
CA LEU A 168 3.02 -7.96 -9.95
C LEU A 168 3.88 -8.52 -8.81
N THR A 169 4.76 -9.47 -9.11
CA THR A 169 5.69 -10.00 -8.12
C THR A 169 6.69 -8.93 -7.69
N THR A 170 7.17 -8.12 -8.63
CA THR A 170 8.05 -6.98 -8.34
C THR A 170 7.33 -5.94 -7.49
N LEU A 171 6.08 -5.58 -7.85
CA LEU A 171 5.26 -4.66 -7.07
C LEU A 171 5.08 -5.14 -5.63
N PHE A 172 4.67 -6.39 -5.46
CA PHE A 172 4.48 -6.99 -4.14
C PHE A 172 5.77 -7.00 -3.31
N ASN A 173 6.89 -7.38 -3.93
CA ASN A 173 8.18 -7.39 -3.26
C ASN A 173 8.63 -6.00 -2.82
N GLU A 174 8.36 -4.96 -3.62
CA GLU A 174 8.69 -3.59 -3.24
C GLU A 174 7.79 -3.06 -2.12
N ILE A 175 6.48 -3.33 -2.18
CA ILE A 175 5.54 -2.99 -1.08
C ILE A 175 5.99 -3.68 0.22
N SER A 176 6.29 -4.98 0.18
CA SER A 176 6.77 -5.74 1.35
C SER A 176 8.13 -5.25 1.89
N LYS A 177 9.00 -4.68 1.05
CA LYS A 177 10.26 -4.07 1.51
C LYS A 177 10.02 -2.75 2.25
N ILE A 178 9.07 -1.93 1.82
CA ILE A 178 8.70 -0.68 2.47
C ILE A 178 8.22 -0.99 3.90
N GLU A 179 7.34 -1.97 4.06
CA GLU A 179 6.86 -2.43 5.36
C GLU A 179 8.00 -2.90 6.28
N LYS A 180 8.91 -3.72 5.77
CA LYS A 180 10.06 -4.22 6.54
C LYS A 180 11.05 -3.13 6.92
N LYS A 181 11.24 -2.11 6.09
CA LYS A 181 12.17 -1.02 6.35
C LYS A 181 11.69 -0.11 7.48
N GLU A 182 10.38 0.17 7.56
CA GLU A 182 9.81 0.95 8.66
C GLU A 182 9.80 0.17 9.98
N ILE A 183 9.45 -1.11 9.96
CA ILE A 183 9.55 -1.98 11.15
C ILE A 183 10.99 -2.03 11.66
N SER A 184 11.99 -2.11 10.77
CA SER A 184 13.40 -2.06 11.17
C SER A 184 13.79 -0.71 11.78
N SER A 185 13.27 0.39 11.26
CA SER A 185 13.56 1.73 11.79
C SER A 185 12.90 1.98 13.15
N LEU A 186 11.74 1.39 13.40
CA LEU A 186 11.05 1.45 14.70
C LEU A 186 11.71 0.54 15.75
N ILE A 187 12.33 -0.57 15.34
CA ILE A 187 13.06 -1.47 16.25
C ILE A 187 14.41 -0.86 16.68
N PHE A 188 14.96 0.08 15.92
CA PHE A 188 16.20 0.82 16.28
C PHE A 188 15.97 2.03 17.19
N THR A 189 14.85 2.16 17.88
CA THR A 189 14.80 2.98 19.09
C THR A 189 15.61 2.27 20.17
N ASP A 190 16.82 2.73 20.33
CA ASP A 190 17.86 2.32 21.25
C ASP A 190 17.29 2.12 22.67
N TYR A 191 16.79 0.93 22.95
CA TYR A 191 16.69 0.47 24.32
C TYR A 191 18.13 0.14 24.76
N THR A 192 18.85 1.16 25.25
CA THR A 192 20.07 0.90 26.00
C THR A 192 19.67 0.06 27.21
N HIS A 193 19.84 -1.24 27.07
CA HIS A 193 19.60 -2.19 28.15
C HIS A 193 20.55 -1.89 29.31
N ARG A 194 20.14 -1.03 30.24
CA ARG A 194 20.89 -0.70 31.45
C ARG A 194 20.69 -1.71 32.59
N PHE A 195 20.15 -2.90 32.27
CA PHE A 195 19.95 -3.95 33.27
C PHE A 195 21.27 -4.41 33.90
N GLN A 196 22.39 -4.27 33.20
CA GLN A 196 23.72 -4.60 33.69
C GLN A 196 24.06 -3.82 34.95
N LEU A 197 23.68 -2.55 35.05
CA LEU A 197 23.96 -1.71 36.24
C LEU A 197 23.17 -2.20 37.43
N PHE A 198 21.93 -2.55 37.28
CA PHE A 198 21.09 -3.11 38.35
C PHE A 198 21.54 -4.51 38.74
N LEU A 199 22.04 -5.29 37.80
CA LEU A 199 22.57 -6.63 38.03
C LEU A 199 23.87 -6.56 38.82
N PHE A 200 24.76 -5.62 38.56
CA PHE A 200 25.96 -5.37 39.36
C PHE A 200 25.62 -4.95 40.75
N ILE A 201 24.68 -4.05 40.96
CA ILE A 201 24.23 -3.63 42.28
C ILE A 201 23.65 -4.82 43.07
N SER A 202 22.78 -5.60 42.45
CA SER A 202 22.19 -6.81 43.04
C SER A 202 23.27 -7.83 43.43
N LEU A 203 24.22 -8.08 42.58
CA LEU A 203 25.34 -9.00 42.83
C LEU A 203 26.23 -8.52 43.96
N PHE A 204 26.48 -7.21 44.01
CA PHE A 204 27.27 -6.60 45.10
C PHE A 204 26.59 -6.80 46.46
N PHE A 205 25.30 -6.53 46.60
CA PHE A 205 24.55 -6.77 47.83
C PHE A 205 24.45 -8.26 48.17
N PHE A 206 24.34 -9.12 47.16
CA PHE A 206 24.37 -10.57 47.40
C PHE A 206 25.73 -11.04 47.96
N MET A 207 26.84 -10.55 47.41
CA MET A 207 28.18 -10.83 47.92
C MET A 207 28.38 -10.28 49.36
N LEU A 208 27.90 -9.06 49.63
CA LEU A 208 27.93 -8.50 50.98
C LEU A 208 27.15 -9.37 51.97
N ASN A 209 26.00 -9.88 51.57
CA ASN A 209 25.21 -10.79 52.41
C ASN A 209 25.93 -12.11 52.72
N LEU A 210 26.73 -12.63 51.80
CA LEU A 210 27.55 -13.83 52.01
C LEU A 210 28.75 -13.59 52.94
N ILE A 211 29.29 -12.36 52.95
CA ILE A 211 30.45 -11.99 53.77
C ILE A 211 30.01 -11.62 55.21
N ILE A 212 28.79 -11.08 55.37
CA ILE A 212 28.25 -10.81 56.71
C ILE A 212 27.87 -12.15 57.33
N SER A 213 28.83 -12.72 58.07
CA SER A 213 28.64 -13.95 58.77
C SER A 213 27.44 -13.86 59.73
N GLU A 214 26.63 -14.92 59.78
CA GLU A 214 25.41 -15.11 60.61
C GLU A 214 25.68 -15.12 62.13
N LYS A 215 26.76 -14.52 62.62
CA LYS A 215 26.91 -14.28 64.04
C LYS A 215 25.91 -13.20 64.45
N GLN A 216 24.77 -13.64 64.98
CA GLN A 216 23.73 -12.81 65.56
C GLN A 216 24.35 -11.71 66.43
N ASN A 217 24.32 -10.50 65.91
CA ASN A 217 24.77 -9.34 66.68
C ASN A 217 23.69 -9.03 67.72
N PRO A 218 23.91 -9.25 69.04
CA PRO A 218 22.87 -9.15 70.05
C PRO A 218 22.33 -7.72 70.23
N SER A 219 22.99 -6.71 69.63
CA SER A 219 22.56 -5.32 69.59
C SER A 219 21.37 -5.03 68.67
N LEU A 220 21.17 -5.82 67.66
CA LEU A 220 20.07 -5.61 66.68
C LEU A 220 18.74 -6.20 67.14
N LYS A 221 18.78 -7.10 68.14
CA LYS A 221 17.54 -7.72 68.65
C LYS A 221 16.69 -6.72 69.46
N LYS A 222 17.26 -5.55 69.91
CA LYS A 222 16.55 -4.52 70.68
C LYS A 222 15.74 -3.52 69.84
N TRP A 223 15.85 -3.59 68.51
CA TRP A 223 15.14 -2.65 67.62
C TRP A 223 13.92 -3.26 66.91
N PHE A 224 13.67 -4.56 67.08
CA PHE A 224 12.55 -5.30 66.47
C PHE A 224 11.62 -5.97 67.48
N LEU A 225 11.58 -5.49 68.72
CA LEU A 225 10.56 -5.86 69.72
C LEU A 225 9.78 -4.59 70.18
#